data_eeb988cff9b6cfcd5f0f76da1c400eaa
#
_entry.id   eeb988cff9b6cfcd5f0f76da1c400eaa
#
_cell.length_a   1.000
_cell.length_b   1.000
_cell.length_c   1.000
_cell.angle_alpha   90.00
_cell.angle_beta   90.00
_cell.angle_gamma   90.00
#
_symmetry.space_group_name_H-M   'P 1'
#
loop_
_entity.id
_entity.type
_entity.pdbx_description
1 polymer ?
#
loop_
_entity_poly.entity_id
_entity_poly.type
_entity_poly.pdbx_seq_one_letter_code
_entity_poly.pdbx_strand_id
1 'polypeptide(L)'
;MHFLSIVALGALVGLVIGLTGEGSGSLLTPLLIILARMAPAEAVGTSLAFGFTTKLYGSWSFFQRGLVRMDLVKRLIIGGVPGALMGGFIIHYLGLHRPHFLDVFLLRAIGGILIVVSLLMLLKLVPHRLRPGIERPAFFAGKKFDGLLVLIGFAVGTVVSTTSIGSGALVVSALVILFPLTAGYLVGTSVVTGMVLIAFSSLPYAAMGNIDWHIVLPLVCGSIPAIHFASQLHGRLPRMVPESIIAAALMAMGVHIIWF
;
A
#
# COMPACT_ATOMS: atom_id res chain seq x y z
N MET A 1 6.87 23.65 -0.87
CA MET A 1 6.99 23.20 -2.29
C MET A 1 6.06 24.03 -3.16
N HIS A 2 6.45 24.37 -4.40
CA HIS A 2 5.53 25.05 -5.32
C HIS A 2 4.41 24.10 -5.75
N PHE A 3 3.20 24.60 -5.97
CA PHE A 3 2.03 23.83 -6.39
C PHE A 3 2.33 22.89 -7.59
N LEU A 4 3.01 23.43 -8.61
CA LEU A 4 3.43 22.66 -9.79
C LEU A 4 4.35 21.46 -9.47
N SER A 5 5.24 21.61 -8.48
CA SER A 5 6.13 20.52 -8.07
C SER A 5 5.35 19.37 -7.41
N ILE A 6 4.30 19.71 -6.64
CA ILE A 6 3.45 18.69 -6.00
C ILE A 6 2.58 17.99 -7.04
N VAL A 7 2.03 18.72 -8.03
CA VAL A 7 1.29 18.11 -9.15
C VAL A 7 2.18 17.18 -9.97
N ALA A 8 3.43 17.59 -10.26
CA ALA A 8 4.40 16.75 -10.97
C ALA A 8 4.75 15.48 -10.17
N LEU A 9 4.93 15.60 -8.85
CA LEU A 9 5.13 14.45 -7.96
C LEU A 9 3.91 13.52 -7.98
N GLY A 10 2.70 14.07 -7.95
CA GLY A 10 1.45 13.32 -8.08
C GLY A 10 1.37 12.58 -9.41
N ALA A 11 1.75 13.23 -10.51
CA ALA A 11 1.77 12.62 -11.84
C ALA A 11 2.79 11.45 -11.90
N LEU A 12 3.99 11.64 -11.35
CA LEU A 12 5.01 10.59 -11.29
C LEU A 12 4.52 9.39 -10.48
N VAL A 13 4.00 9.61 -9.28
CA VAL A 13 3.45 8.55 -8.42
C VAL A 13 2.25 7.88 -9.11
N GLY A 14 1.39 8.66 -9.77
CA GLY A 14 0.24 8.15 -10.53
C GLY A 14 0.64 7.27 -11.70
N LEU A 15 1.69 7.63 -12.46
CA LEU A 15 2.25 6.80 -13.52
C LEU A 15 2.71 5.44 -12.97
N VAL A 16 3.43 5.45 -11.85
CA VAL A 16 3.91 4.22 -11.22
C VAL A 16 2.74 3.35 -10.76
N ILE A 17 1.74 3.94 -10.08
CA ILE A 17 0.53 3.21 -9.64
C ILE A 17 -0.20 2.60 -10.84
N GLY A 18 -0.37 3.35 -11.92
CA GLY A 18 -1.05 2.87 -13.12
C GLY A 18 -0.31 1.77 -13.87
N LEU A 19 1.03 1.78 -13.85
CA LEU A 19 1.87 0.75 -14.47
C LEU A 19 1.95 -0.53 -13.65
N THR A 20 1.97 -0.44 -12.32
CA THR A 20 2.19 -1.60 -11.44
C THR A 20 0.94 -2.12 -10.74
N GLY A 21 -0.08 -1.28 -10.62
CA GLY A 21 -1.27 -1.57 -9.82
C GLY A 21 -0.99 -1.63 -8.31
N GLU A 22 0.22 -1.24 -7.88
CA GLU A 22 0.58 -1.21 -6.46
C GLU A 22 0.03 0.03 -5.74
N GLY A 23 -0.05 -0.06 -4.44
CA GLY A 23 -0.60 1.02 -3.63
C GLY A 23 0.28 2.28 -3.60
N SER A 24 -0.36 3.43 -3.55
CA SER A 24 0.26 4.75 -3.49
C SER A 24 1.21 4.94 -2.31
N GLY A 25 0.94 4.30 -1.17
CA GLY A 25 1.67 4.53 0.08
C GLY A 25 3.13 4.11 0.06
N SER A 26 3.50 3.07 -0.71
CA SER A 26 4.88 2.58 -0.74
C SER A 26 5.87 3.59 -1.33
N LEU A 27 5.44 4.40 -2.28
CA LEU A 27 6.30 5.43 -2.91
C LEU A 27 6.06 6.81 -2.31
N LEU A 28 4.79 7.18 -2.07
CA LEU A 28 4.47 8.54 -1.68
C LEU A 28 4.99 8.88 -0.27
N THR A 29 4.81 7.99 0.71
CA THR A 29 5.27 8.25 2.09
C THR A 29 6.76 8.57 2.16
N PRO A 30 7.68 7.75 1.62
CA PRO A 30 9.10 8.08 1.65
C PRO A 30 9.44 9.32 0.83
N LEU A 31 8.77 9.57 -0.30
CA LEU A 31 8.98 10.77 -1.09
C LEU A 31 8.57 12.05 -0.34
N LEU A 32 7.46 12.02 0.41
CA LEU A 32 7.05 13.16 1.24
C LEU A 32 8.04 13.42 2.37
N ILE A 33 8.59 12.38 3.00
CA ILE A 33 9.61 12.55 4.04
C ILE A 33 10.92 13.12 3.46
N ILE A 34 11.42 12.55 2.36
CA ILE A 34 12.73 12.88 1.80
C ILE A 34 12.68 14.22 1.02
N LEU A 35 11.68 14.40 0.13
CA LEU A 35 11.62 15.56 -0.77
C LEU A 35 10.88 16.75 -0.15
N ALA A 36 9.75 16.49 0.53
CA ALA A 36 8.94 17.53 1.15
C ALA A 36 9.40 17.85 2.58
N ARG A 37 10.30 17.04 3.17
CA ARG A 37 10.77 17.15 4.55
C ARG A 37 9.64 17.20 5.57
N MET A 38 8.58 16.46 5.31
CA MET A 38 7.44 16.36 6.20
C MET A 38 7.77 15.50 7.42
N ALA A 39 7.14 15.80 8.54
CA ALA A 39 7.20 14.93 9.71
C ALA A 39 6.64 13.53 9.37
N PRO A 40 7.22 12.44 9.89
CA PRO A 40 6.82 11.09 9.52
C PRO A 40 5.31 10.82 9.69
N ALA A 41 4.71 11.27 10.79
CA ALA A 41 3.28 11.10 11.05
C ALA A 41 2.40 11.84 10.03
N GLU A 42 2.79 13.06 9.65
CA GLU A 42 2.08 13.87 8.66
C GLU A 42 2.23 13.27 7.25
N ALA A 43 3.43 12.78 6.89
CA ALA A 43 3.67 12.10 5.61
C ALA A 43 2.82 10.83 5.48
N VAL A 44 2.70 10.02 6.55
CA VAL A 44 1.84 8.83 6.58
C VAL A 44 0.37 9.22 6.43
N GLY A 45 -0.12 10.18 7.22
CA GLY A 45 -1.51 10.63 7.16
C GLY A 45 -1.90 11.19 5.79
N THR A 46 -1.06 12.06 5.23
CA THR A 46 -1.25 12.66 3.89
C THR A 46 -1.23 11.59 2.79
N SER A 47 -0.32 10.61 2.90
CA SER A 47 -0.22 9.49 1.98
C SER A 47 -1.43 8.54 2.07
N LEU A 48 -1.97 8.31 3.27
CA LEU A 48 -3.22 7.53 3.45
C LEU A 48 -4.41 8.24 2.79
N ALA A 49 -4.58 9.55 3.00
CA ALA A 49 -5.66 10.32 2.39
C ALA A 49 -5.58 10.31 0.86
N PHE A 50 -4.39 10.51 0.30
CA PHE A 50 -4.14 10.37 -1.14
C PHE A 50 -4.45 8.96 -1.64
N GLY A 51 -3.97 7.93 -0.92
CA GLY A 51 -4.18 6.53 -1.26
C GLY A 51 -5.65 6.12 -1.23
N PHE A 52 -6.42 6.64 -0.30
CA PHE A 52 -7.88 6.44 -0.25
C PHE A 52 -8.55 6.97 -1.51
N THR A 53 -8.25 8.20 -1.89
CA THR A 53 -8.85 8.86 -3.07
C THR A 53 -8.54 8.10 -4.36
N THR A 54 -7.28 7.69 -4.55
CA THR A 54 -6.86 6.95 -5.74
C THR A 54 -7.44 5.54 -5.80
N LYS A 55 -7.51 4.84 -4.66
CA LYS A 55 -8.08 3.48 -4.59
C LYS A 55 -9.60 3.46 -4.67
N LEU A 56 -10.27 4.52 -4.29
CA LEU A 56 -11.73 4.63 -4.44
C LEU A 56 -12.13 4.47 -5.91
N TYR A 57 -11.45 5.19 -6.80
CA TYR A 57 -11.66 5.08 -8.25
C TYR A 57 -11.29 3.68 -8.78
N GLY A 58 -10.14 3.15 -8.38
CA GLY A 58 -9.70 1.81 -8.77
C GLY A 58 -10.64 0.71 -8.30
N SER A 59 -11.10 0.77 -7.05
CA SER A 59 -12.04 -0.19 -6.47
C SER A 59 -13.36 -0.25 -7.24
N TRP A 60 -13.91 0.90 -7.58
CA TRP A 60 -15.12 0.99 -8.40
C TRP A 60 -14.97 0.28 -9.74
N SER A 61 -13.86 0.54 -10.45
CA SER A 61 -13.59 -0.08 -11.75
C SER A 61 -13.46 -1.61 -11.67
N PHE A 62 -12.74 -2.15 -10.66
CA PHE A 62 -12.61 -3.60 -10.48
C PHE A 62 -13.90 -4.26 -10.03
N PHE A 63 -14.71 -3.57 -9.23
CA PHE A 63 -16.01 -4.05 -8.79
C PHE A 63 -16.98 -4.19 -9.96
N GLN A 64 -17.06 -3.19 -10.84
CA GLN A 64 -17.92 -3.24 -12.03
C GLN A 64 -17.53 -4.36 -12.99
N ARG A 65 -16.23 -4.69 -13.08
CA ARG A 65 -15.73 -5.79 -13.93
C ARG A 65 -15.91 -7.18 -13.30
N GLY A 66 -16.46 -7.28 -12.10
CA GLY A 66 -16.63 -8.56 -11.40
C GLY A 66 -15.31 -9.24 -11.01
N LEU A 67 -14.21 -8.50 -10.95
CA LEU A 67 -12.87 -9.01 -10.66
C LEU A 67 -12.52 -8.95 -9.16
N VAL A 68 -13.50 -9.06 -8.28
CA VAL A 68 -13.33 -8.96 -6.82
C VAL A 68 -13.89 -10.21 -6.14
N ARG A 69 -13.07 -10.88 -5.35
CA ARG A 69 -13.48 -12.00 -4.50
C ARG A 69 -13.94 -11.46 -3.14
N MET A 70 -15.23 -11.12 -3.06
CA MET A 70 -15.84 -10.52 -1.86
C MET A 70 -15.76 -11.40 -0.62
N ASP A 71 -15.72 -12.72 -0.78
CA ASP A 71 -15.49 -13.70 0.29
C ASP A 71 -14.13 -13.49 0.98
N LEU A 72 -13.07 -13.26 0.20
CA LEU A 72 -11.72 -12.99 0.72
C LEU A 72 -11.63 -11.57 1.28
N VAL A 73 -12.22 -10.58 0.60
CA VAL A 73 -12.28 -9.18 1.07
C VAL A 73 -12.89 -9.11 2.47
N LYS A 74 -14.05 -9.73 2.68
CA LYS A 74 -14.74 -9.73 3.99
C LYS A 74 -13.86 -10.29 5.10
N ARG A 75 -13.18 -11.42 4.87
CA ARG A 75 -12.32 -12.07 5.88
C ARG A 75 -11.10 -11.22 6.21
N LEU A 76 -10.45 -10.64 5.19
CA LEU A 76 -9.31 -9.74 5.39
C LEU A 76 -9.72 -8.45 6.11
N ILE A 77 -10.90 -7.91 5.84
CA ILE A 77 -11.43 -6.70 6.49
C ILE A 77 -11.80 -6.96 7.96
N ILE A 78 -12.38 -8.13 8.27
CA ILE A 78 -12.75 -8.50 9.66
C ILE A 78 -11.51 -8.42 10.58
N GLY A 79 -10.36 -8.85 10.13
CA GLY A 79 -9.11 -8.67 10.88
C GLY A 79 -8.46 -7.32 10.65
N GLY A 80 -8.47 -6.86 9.38
CA GLY A 80 -7.74 -5.68 8.96
C GLY A 80 -8.24 -4.37 9.55
N VAL A 81 -9.55 -4.21 9.72
CA VAL A 81 -10.11 -3.00 10.36
C VAL A 81 -9.70 -2.89 11.83
N PRO A 82 -9.86 -3.91 12.68
CA PRO A 82 -9.31 -3.87 14.03
C PRO A 82 -7.79 -3.62 14.07
N GLY A 83 -7.03 -4.24 13.16
CA GLY A 83 -5.60 -3.99 13.02
C GLY A 83 -5.27 -2.55 12.66
N ALA A 84 -6.00 -1.97 11.70
CA ALA A 84 -5.85 -0.58 11.29
C ALA A 84 -6.16 0.40 12.43
N LEU A 85 -7.23 0.16 13.16
CA LEU A 85 -7.61 0.98 14.33
C LEU A 85 -6.59 0.83 15.46
N MET A 86 -6.09 -0.37 15.71
CA MET A 86 -5.04 -0.61 16.72
C MET A 86 -3.75 0.10 16.36
N GLY A 87 -3.30 0.01 15.09
CA GLY A 87 -2.12 0.74 14.62
C GLY A 87 -2.28 2.25 14.77
N GLY A 88 -3.44 2.79 14.37
CA GLY A 88 -3.77 4.21 14.55
C GLY A 88 -3.83 4.63 16.03
N PHE A 89 -4.37 3.80 16.92
CA PHE A 89 -4.37 4.05 18.34
C PHE A 89 -2.95 4.11 18.93
N ILE A 90 -2.06 3.18 18.50
CA ILE A 90 -0.64 3.19 18.90
C ILE A 90 0.02 4.52 18.49
N ILE A 91 -0.21 4.96 17.26
CA ILE A 91 0.35 6.21 16.75
C ILE A 91 -0.19 7.41 17.53
N HIS A 92 -1.48 7.45 17.77
CA HIS A 92 -2.11 8.52 18.56
C HIS A 92 -1.56 8.57 20.00
N TYR A 93 -1.48 7.42 20.65
CA TYR A 93 -0.95 7.33 22.02
C TYR A 93 0.52 7.76 22.11
N LEU A 94 1.35 7.30 21.18
CA LEU A 94 2.76 7.70 21.12
C LEU A 94 2.92 9.19 20.80
N GLY A 95 2.08 9.73 19.92
CA GLY A 95 2.09 11.17 19.58
C GLY A 95 1.80 12.07 20.78
N LEU A 96 0.89 11.65 21.65
CA LEU A 96 0.54 12.41 22.85
C LEU A 96 1.61 12.32 23.95
N HIS A 97 2.21 11.14 24.15
CA HIS A 97 3.05 10.87 25.31
C HIS A 97 4.55 10.91 25.02
N ARG A 98 4.97 10.59 23.77
CA ARG A 98 6.37 10.45 23.37
C ARG A 98 6.59 10.84 21.91
N PRO A 99 6.41 12.11 21.51
CA PRO A 99 6.47 12.53 20.11
C PRO A 99 7.81 12.23 19.46
N HIS A 100 8.93 12.43 20.15
CA HIS A 100 10.26 12.13 19.61
C HIS A 100 10.49 10.63 19.36
N PHE A 101 9.95 9.77 20.23
CA PHE A 101 9.99 8.32 20.01
C PHE A 101 9.10 7.90 18.84
N LEU A 102 7.98 8.57 18.62
CA LEU A 102 7.07 8.31 17.50
C LEU A 102 7.79 8.50 16.16
N ASP A 103 8.52 9.61 15.98
CA ASP A 103 9.22 9.89 14.73
C ASP A 103 10.26 8.82 14.41
N VAL A 104 11.08 8.45 15.41
CA VAL A 104 12.09 7.38 15.24
C VAL A 104 11.42 6.03 14.96
N PHE A 105 10.33 5.72 15.65
CA PHE A 105 9.57 4.49 15.45
C PHE A 105 9.00 4.42 14.03
N LEU A 106 8.37 5.52 13.55
CA LEU A 106 7.81 5.59 12.21
C LEU A 106 8.88 5.47 11.13
N LEU A 107 10.00 6.19 11.25
CA LEU A 107 11.09 6.10 10.28
C LEU A 107 11.63 4.67 10.17
N ARG A 108 11.85 3.99 11.29
CA ARG A 108 12.32 2.59 11.28
C ARG A 108 11.26 1.63 10.74
N ALA A 109 10.00 1.81 11.11
CA ALA A 109 8.90 0.99 10.61
C ALA A 109 8.72 1.17 9.09
N ILE A 110 8.70 2.41 8.60
CA ILE A 110 8.60 2.74 7.17
C ILE A 110 9.77 2.11 6.42
N GLY A 111 11.00 2.36 6.85
CA GLY A 111 12.20 1.83 6.21
C GLY A 111 12.23 0.30 6.19
N GLY A 112 11.91 -0.34 7.32
CA GLY A 112 11.84 -1.81 7.41
C GLY A 112 10.78 -2.42 6.48
N ILE A 113 9.58 -1.85 6.45
CA ILE A 113 8.51 -2.32 5.58
C ILE A 113 8.81 -2.07 4.11
N LEU A 114 9.47 -0.98 3.75
CA LEU A 114 9.92 -0.73 2.37
C LEU A 114 10.88 -1.82 1.89
N ILE A 115 11.83 -2.23 2.73
CA ILE A 115 12.77 -3.31 2.41
C ILE A 115 12.00 -4.63 2.25
N VAL A 116 11.07 -4.95 3.14
CA VAL A 116 10.25 -6.18 3.05
C VAL A 116 9.42 -6.18 1.77
N VAL A 117 8.74 -5.08 1.46
CA VAL A 117 7.91 -4.96 0.24
C VAL A 117 8.78 -5.07 -1.01
N SER A 118 9.94 -4.39 -1.05
CA SER A 118 10.90 -4.50 -2.15
C SER A 118 11.35 -5.94 -2.36
N LEU A 119 11.71 -6.64 -1.30
CA LEU A 119 12.12 -8.06 -1.37
C LEU A 119 10.99 -8.95 -1.88
N LEU A 120 9.76 -8.74 -1.39
CA LEU A 120 8.59 -9.48 -1.88
C LEU A 120 8.30 -9.20 -3.36
N MET A 121 8.53 -7.97 -3.84
CA MET A 121 8.41 -7.64 -5.26
C MET A 121 9.47 -8.37 -6.08
N LEU A 122 10.72 -8.35 -5.65
CA LEU A 122 11.82 -9.06 -6.33
C LEU A 122 11.57 -10.59 -6.35
N LEU A 123 11.07 -11.16 -5.27
CA LEU A 123 10.71 -12.58 -5.22
C LEU A 123 9.57 -12.94 -6.19
N LYS A 124 8.65 -12.02 -6.49
CA LYS A 124 7.60 -12.24 -7.51
C LYS A 124 8.16 -12.27 -8.93
N LEU A 125 9.26 -11.57 -9.20
CA LEU A 125 9.93 -11.52 -10.50
C LEU A 125 10.68 -12.82 -10.84
N VAL A 126 11.02 -13.64 -9.83
CA VAL A 126 11.67 -14.93 -10.06
C VAL A 126 10.72 -15.86 -10.84
N PRO A 127 11.11 -16.36 -12.03
CA PRO A 127 10.26 -17.19 -12.86
C PRO A 127 9.73 -18.41 -12.10
N HIS A 128 8.48 -18.76 -12.33
CA HIS A 128 7.79 -19.88 -11.65
C HIS A 128 8.51 -21.24 -11.79
N ARG A 129 9.37 -21.38 -12.81
CA ARG A 129 10.20 -22.57 -13.04
C ARG A 129 11.31 -22.78 -11.99
N LEU A 130 11.69 -21.71 -11.26
CA LEU A 130 12.72 -21.76 -10.21
C LEU A 130 12.14 -21.80 -8.79
N ARG A 131 10.82 -21.89 -8.64
CA ARG A 131 10.19 -22.16 -7.35
C ARG A 131 10.01 -23.66 -7.20
N PRO A 132 10.95 -24.38 -6.51
CA PRO A 132 10.81 -25.81 -6.32
C PRO A 132 9.58 -26.07 -5.45
N GLY A 133 8.58 -26.79 -6.02
CA GLY A 133 7.69 -27.65 -5.27
C GLY A 133 6.74 -27.02 -4.26
N ILE A 134 6.35 -25.76 -4.39
CA ILE A 134 5.11 -25.31 -3.75
C ILE A 134 3.98 -25.83 -4.64
N GLU A 135 3.70 -27.12 -4.51
CA GLU A 135 2.41 -27.68 -4.89
C GLU A 135 1.37 -26.77 -4.20
N ARG A 136 0.60 -26.06 -5.02
CA ARG A 136 -0.47 -25.21 -4.50
C ARG A 136 -1.44 -26.13 -3.81
N PRO A 137 -1.51 -26.15 -2.47
CA PRO A 137 -2.42 -27.05 -1.81
C PRO A 137 -3.84 -26.65 -2.22
N ALA A 138 -4.51 -27.50 -2.99
CA ALA A 138 -5.94 -27.44 -3.23
C ALA A 138 -6.76 -27.56 -1.92
N PHE A 139 -6.08 -27.51 -0.78
CA PHE A 139 -6.56 -27.91 0.54
C PHE A 139 -7.19 -26.78 1.36
N PHE A 140 -7.45 -25.61 0.76
CA PHE A 140 -7.79 -24.44 1.53
C PHE A 140 -9.29 -24.07 1.50
N ALA A 141 -10.15 -25.06 1.71
CA ALA A 141 -11.58 -24.85 2.00
C ALA A 141 -11.91 -25.38 3.40
N GLY A 142 -11.79 -24.55 4.44
CA GLY A 142 -12.16 -24.92 5.80
C GLY A 142 -12.06 -23.78 6.80
N LYS A 143 -12.82 -23.86 7.91
CA LYS A 143 -12.88 -22.87 9.00
C LYS A 143 -11.51 -22.46 9.59
N LYS A 144 -10.50 -23.33 9.54
CA LYS A 144 -9.11 -23.01 9.97
C LYS A 144 -8.45 -21.93 9.10
N PHE A 145 -8.89 -21.81 7.86
CA PHE A 145 -8.39 -20.82 6.92
C PHE A 145 -8.94 -19.43 7.13
N ASP A 146 -10.16 -19.36 7.63
CA ASP A 146 -10.80 -18.10 7.94
C ASP A 146 -10.03 -17.35 9.03
N GLY A 147 -9.58 -18.06 10.06
CA GLY A 147 -8.74 -17.51 11.13
C GLY A 147 -7.39 -16.97 10.63
N LEU A 148 -6.73 -17.68 9.71
CA LEU A 148 -5.45 -17.24 9.14
C LEU A 148 -5.63 -15.96 8.30
N LEU A 149 -6.69 -15.87 7.49
CA LEU A 149 -6.99 -14.66 6.70
C LEU A 149 -7.31 -13.46 7.60
N VAL A 150 -8.03 -13.68 8.69
CA VAL A 150 -8.30 -12.64 9.69
C VAL A 150 -7.00 -12.19 10.35
N LEU A 151 -6.11 -13.10 10.72
CA LEU A 151 -4.81 -12.77 11.31
C LEU A 151 -3.91 -12.00 10.33
N ILE A 152 -3.86 -12.43 9.08
CA ILE A 152 -3.14 -11.72 8.01
C ILE A 152 -3.75 -10.32 7.81
N GLY A 153 -5.07 -10.23 7.75
CA GLY A 153 -5.78 -8.96 7.67
C GLY A 153 -5.38 -8.02 8.80
N PHE A 154 -5.37 -8.53 10.05
CA PHE A 154 -4.98 -7.78 11.23
C PHE A 154 -3.54 -7.26 11.15
N ALA A 155 -2.60 -8.13 10.80
CA ALA A 155 -1.19 -7.74 10.63
C ALA A 155 -1.02 -6.68 9.53
N VAL A 156 -1.65 -6.90 8.36
CA VAL A 156 -1.60 -5.94 7.25
C VAL A 156 -2.26 -4.62 7.62
N GLY A 157 -3.42 -4.64 8.29
CA GLY A 157 -4.11 -3.43 8.75
C GLY A 157 -3.25 -2.60 9.71
N THR A 158 -2.59 -3.26 10.68
CA THR A 158 -1.66 -2.60 11.61
C THR A 158 -0.47 -1.97 10.86
N VAL A 159 0.14 -2.71 9.93
CA VAL A 159 1.26 -2.19 9.13
C VAL A 159 0.82 -1.02 8.25
N VAL A 160 -0.32 -1.12 7.57
CA VAL A 160 -0.85 -0.04 6.73
C VAL A 160 -1.14 1.21 7.56
N SER A 161 -1.72 1.07 8.74
CA SER A 161 -2.03 2.20 9.60
C SER A 161 -0.78 2.87 10.15
N THR A 162 0.28 2.13 10.42
CA THR A 162 1.54 2.70 10.94
C THR A 162 2.43 3.28 9.85
N THR A 163 2.41 2.75 8.64
CA THR A 163 3.39 3.12 7.60
C THR A 163 2.78 3.65 6.31
N SER A 164 1.46 3.52 6.13
CA SER A 164 0.75 3.71 4.85
C SER A 164 1.16 2.73 3.74
N ILE A 165 2.11 1.82 3.99
CA ILE A 165 2.72 0.93 3.03
C ILE A 165 2.06 -0.45 3.08
N GLY A 166 2.00 -1.14 1.95
CA GLY A 166 1.62 -2.55 1.91
C GLY A 166 0.13 -2.84 1.71
N SER A 167 -0.73 -1.82 1.65
CA SER A 167 -2.17 -2.01 1.39
C SER A 167 -2.49 -2.71 0.05
N GLY A 168 -1.55 -2.77 -0.88
CA GLY A 168 -1.61 -3.52 -2.13
C GLY A 168 -0.63 -4.69 -2.11
N ALA A 169 0.67 -4.37 -1.98
CA ALA A 169 1.76 -5.35 -2.11
C ALA A 169 1.66 -6.50 -1.10
N LEU A 170 1.39 -6.22 0.18
CA LEU A 170 1.27 -7.27 1.21
C LEU A 170 0.02 -8.12 1.01
N VAL A 171 -1.13 -7.49 0.68
CA VAL A 171 -2.37 -8.22 0.40
C VAL A 171 -2.21 -9.11 -0.83
N VAL A 172 -1.66 -8.58 -1.95
CA VAL A 172 -1.39 -9.38 -3.15
C VAL A 172 -0.45 -10.53 -2.83
N SER A 173 0.64 -10.27 -2.09
CA SER A 173 1.62 -11.32 -1.74
C SER A 173 0.98 -12.44 -0.92
N ALA A 174 0.17 -12.09 0.06
CA ALA A 174 -0.58 -13.06 0.86
C ALA A 174 -1.55 -13.89 -0.02
N LEU A 175 -2.32 -13.21 -0.88
CA LEU A 175 -3.28 -13.88 -1.76
C LEU A 175 -2.59 -14.78 -2.80
N VAL A 176 -1.45 -14.37 -3.37
CA VAL A 176 -0.67 -15.19 -4.33
C VAL A 176 -0.16 -16.47 -3.68
N ILE A 177 0.27 -16.40 -2.42
CA ILE A 177 0.79 -17.57 -1.70
C ILE A 177 -0.36 -18.52 -1.34
N LEU A 178 -1.50 -17.96 -0.91
CA LEU A 178 -2.59 -18.75 -0.33
C LEU A 178 -3.61 -19.24 -1.37
N PHE A 179 -3.82 -18.54 -2.48
CA PHE A 179 -4.89 -18.85 -3.42
C PHE A 179 -4.43 -18.90 -4.88
N PRO A 180 -4.90 -19.88 -5.67
CA PRO A 180 -4.63 -19.95 -7.09
C PRO A 180 -5.57 -19.01 -7.87
N LEU A 181 -5.44 -17.70 -7.66
CA LEU A 181 -6.26 -16.69 -8.33
C LEU A 181 -5.58 -16.17 -9.59
N THR A 182 -6.37 -15.77 -10.58
CA THR A 182 -5.83 -15.05 -11.74
C THR A 182 -5.41 -13.64 -11.35
N ALA A 183 -4.51 -13.03 -12.13
CA ALA A 183 -3.96 -11.71 -11.84
C ALA A 183 -5.05 -10.64 -11.64
N GLY A 184 -6.13 -10.68 -12.44
CA GLY A 184 -7.26 -9.74 -12.31
C GLY A 184 -7.95 -9.83 -10.95
N TYR A 185 -8.26 -11.05 -10.48
CA TYR A 185 -8.87 -11.26 -9.15
C TYR A 185 -7.92 -10.90 -8.01
N LEU A 186 -6.61 -11.18 -8.15
CA LEU A 186 -5.61 -10.80 -7.14
C LEU A 186 -5.57 -9.28 -6.96
N VAL A 187 -5.44 -8.55 -8.07
CA VAL A 187 -5.36 -7.08 -8.04
C VAL A 187 -6.68 -6.47 -7.57
N GLY A 188 -7.82 -6.88 -8.14
CA GLY A 188 -9.13 -6.34 -7.77
C GLY A 188 -9.46 -6.57 -6.30
N THR A 189 -9.22 -7.78 -5.77
CA THR A 189 -9.44 -8.11 -4.36
C THR A 189 -8.52 -7.28 -3.44
N SER A 190 -7.24 -7.11 -3.82
CA SER A 190 -6.28 -6.32 -3.03
C SER A 190 -6.59 -4.83 -3.04
N VAL A 191 -7.04 -4.27 -4.17
CA VAL A 191 -7.38 -2.85 -4.29
C VAL A 191 -8.59 -2.52 -3.41
N VAL A 192 -9.65 -3.35 -3.45
CA VAL A 192 -10.84 -3.16 -2.61
C VAL A 192 -10.51 -3.35 -1.12
N THR A 193 -9.78 -4.39 -0.76
CA THR A 193 -9.33 -4.60 0.63
C THR A 193 -8.49 -3.41 1.09
N GLY A 194 -7.50 -3.02 0.29
CA GLY A 194 -6.61 -1.91 0.61
C GLY A 194 -7.33 -0.57 0.73
N MET A 195 -8.37 -0.31 -0.08
CA MET A 195 -9.20 0.89 0.05
C MET A 195 -9.86 0.95 1.43
N VAL A 196 -10.47 -0.14 1.88
CA VAL A 196 -11.13 -0.20 3.20
C VAL A 196 -10.11 -0.03 4.32
N LEU A 197 -8.97 -0.74 4.25
CA LEU A 197 -7.92 -0.62 5.28
C LEU A 197 -7.40 0.82 5.38
N ILE A 198 -7.12 1.46 4.23
CA ILE A 198 -6.66 2.86 4.20
C ILE A 198 -7.70 3.82 4.76
N ALA A 199 -8.99 3.62 4.44
CA ALA A 199 -10.07 4.44 4.99
C ALA A 199 -10.06 4.43 6.52
N PHE A 200 -10.02 3.26 7.13
CA PHE A 200 -9.97 3.14 8.59
C PHE A 200 -8.61 3.57 9.18
N SER A 201 -7.51 3.37 8.46
CA SER A 201 -6.18 3.82 8.88
C SER A 201 -6.04 5.34 8.86
N SER A 202 -6.75 6.05 7.98
CA SER A 202 -6.66 7.51 7.87
C SER A 202 -7.43 8.24 8.99
N LEU A 203 -8.43 7.60 9.61
CA LEU A 203 -9.26 8.25 10.64
C LEU A 203 -8.47 8.80 11.83
N PRO A 204 -7.56 8.02 12.47
CA PRO A 204 -6.74 8.55 13.57
C PRO A 204 -5.86 9.73 13.16
N TYR A 205 -5.28 9.69 11.95
CA TYR A 205 -4.46 10.80 11.45
C TYR A 205 -5.28 12.05 11.14
N ALA A 206 -6.49 11.89 10.62
CA ALA A 206 -7.43 12.99 10.44
C ALA A 206 -7.81 13.61 11.79
N ALA A 207 -8.08 12.80 12.81
CA ALA A 207 -8.39 13.28 14.15
C ALA A 207 -7.23 14.02 14.82
N MET A 208 -5.98 13.65 14.51
CA MET A 208 -4.78 14.33 14.99
C MET A 208 -4.40 15.58 14.17
N GLY A 209 -5.09 15.86 13.06
CA GLY A 209 -4.72 16.94 12.14
C GLY A 209 -3.46 16.65 11.30
N ASN A 210 -3.01 15.40 11.24
CA ASN A 210 -1.82 14.96 10.52
C ASN A 210 -2.11 14.64 9.03
N ILE A 211 -3.00 15.40 8.39
CA ILE A 211 -3.28 15.30 6.96
C ILE A 211 -3.16 16.70 6.36
N ASP A 212 -2.17 16.90 5.50
CA ASP A 212 -2.02 18.14 4.75
C ASP A 212 -2.84 18.10 3.46
N TRP A 213 -4.03 18.68 3.50
CA TRP A 213 -4.93 18.79 2.33
C TRP A 213 -4.37 19.67 1.22
N HIS A 214 -3.49 20.64 1.52
CA HIS A 214 -2.82 21.46 0.52
C HIS A 214 -1.84 20.65 -0.33
N ILE A 215 -1.37 19.51 0.19
CA ILE A 215 -0.53 18.55 -0.54
C ILE A 215 -1.40 17.47 -1.21
N VAL A 216 -2.42 16.94 -0.51
CA VAL A 216 -3.30 15.89 -1.05
C VAL A 216 -3.98 16.33 -2.34
N LEU A 217 -4.58 17.53 -2.38
CA LEU A 217 -5.36 17.97 -3.54
C LEU A 217 -4.52 18.10 -4.81
N PRO A 218 -3.36 18.81 -4.82
CA PRO A 218 -2.50 18.85 -6.01
C PRO A 218 -1.97 17.48 -6.43
N LEU A 219 -1.62 16.60 -5.46
CA LEU A 219 -1.19 15.24 -5.75
C LEU A 219 -2.28 14.44 -6.49
N VAL A 220 -3.52 14.54 -6.03
CA VAL A 220 -4.68 13.88 -6.67
C VAL A 220 -4.90 14.43 -8.07
N CYS A 221 -4.84 15.74 -8.26
CA CYS A 221 -4.98 16.39 -9.58
C CYS A 221 -3.91 15.90 -10.58
N GLY A 222 -2.67 15.70 -10.12
CA GLY A 222 -1.61 15.16 -10.97
C GLY A 222 -1.74 13.66 -11.23
N SER A 223 -2.16 12.90 -10.21
CA SER A 223 -2.15 11.44 -10.28
C SER A 223 -3.29 10.84 -11.10
N ILE A 224 -4.50 11.39 -11.05
CA ILE A 224 -5.66 10.82 -11.76
C ILE A 224 -5.44 10.74 -13.26
N PRO A 225 -5.02 11.81 -13.98
CA PRO A 225 -4.69 11.73 -15.39
C PRO A 225 -3.55 10.73 -15.66
N ALA A 226 -2.51 10.76 -14.82
CA ALA A 226 -1.36 9.91 -14.97
C ALA A 226 -1.70 8.42 -14.81
N ILE A 227 -2.54 8.04 -13.84
CA ILE A 227 -3.05 6.67 -13.66
C ILE A 227 -3.83 6.23 -14.91
N HIS A 228 -4.68 7.12 -15.44
CA HIS A 228 -5.47 6.81 -16.64
C HIS A 228 -4.58 6.51 -17.84
N PHE A 229 -3.58 7.37 -18.12
CA PHE A 229 -2.61 7.14 -19.18
C PHE A 229 -1.78 5.87 -18.97
N ALA A 230 -1.26 5.67 -17.77
CA ALA A 230 -0.43 4.50 -17.44
C ALA A 230 -1.20 3.19 -17.55
N SER A 231 -2.48 3.18 -17.18
CA SER A 231 -3.32 1.99 -17.29
C SER A 231 -3.54 1.55 -18.75
N GLN A 232 -3.51 2.47 -19.71
CA GLN A 232 -3.57 2.16 -21.14
C GLN A 232 -2.26 1.56 -21.67
N LEU A 233 -1.11 1.93 -21.05
CA LEU A 233 0.19 1.40 -21.41
C LEU A 233 0.52 0.05 -20.75
N HIS A 234 -0.22 -0.32 -19.70
CA HIS A 234 0.03 -1.52 -18.90
C HIS A 234 0.11 -2.84 -19.73
N GLY A 235 -0.59 -2.92 -20.87
CA GLY A 235 -0.52 -4.08 -21.76
C GLY A 235 0.66 -4.10 -22.74
N ARG A 236 1.40 -2.98 -22.89
CA ARG A 236 2.47 -2.83 -23.90
C ARG A 236 3.87 -3.00 -23.35
N LEU A 237 4.05 -2.89 -22.03
CA LEU A 237 5.35 -3.02 -21.37
C LEU A 237 5.47 -4.39 -20.68
N PRO A 238 6.62 -5.07 -20.80
CA PRO A 238 6.89 -6.28 -20.03
C PRO A 238 6.90 -5.92 -18.53
N ARG A 239 6.05 -6.58 -17.75
CA ARG A 239 5.83 -6.31 -16.31
C ARG A 239 7.11 -6.29 -15.47
N MET A 240 8.12 -7.04 -15.89
CA MET A 240 9.39 -7.15 -15.17
C MET A 240 10.15 -5.82 -15.08
N VAL A 241 10.06 -4.96 -16.09
CA VAL A 241 10.84 -3.71 -16.13
C VAL A 241 10.35 -2.68 -15.10
N PRO A 242 9.06 -2.27 -15.09
CA PRO A 242 8.61 -1.30 -14.10
C PRO A 242 8.66 -1.85 -12.67
N GLU A 243 8.35 -3.14 -12.45
CA GLU A 243 8.37 -3.75 -11.12
C GLU A 243 9.79 -3.81 -10.54
N SER A 244 10.82 -4.12 -11.34
CA SER A 244 12.20 -4.16 -10.87
C SER A 244 12.76 -2.77 -10.53
N ILE A 245 12.44 -1.75 -11.35
CA ILE A 245 12.86 -0.37 -11.09
C ILE A 245 12.25 0.14 -9.78
N ILE A 246 10.97 -0.13 -9.58
CA ILE A 246 10.27 0.29 -8.35
C ILE A 246 10.81 -0.45 -7.14
N ALA A 247 11.03 -1.77 -7.23
CA ALA A 247 11.62 -2.54 -6.15
C ALA A 247 13.01 -1.98 -5.76
N ALA A 248 13.85 -1.66 -6.73
CA ALA A 248 15.15 -1.05 -6.48
C ALA A 248 15.03 0.33 -5.80
N ALA A 249 14.09 1.17 -6.27
CA ALA A 249 13.83 2.47 -5.68
C ALA A 249 13.31 2.36 -4.23
N LEU A 250 12.37 1.44 -3.96
CA LEU A 250 11.87 1.17 -2.61
C LEU A 250 12.97 0.67 -1.67
N MET A 251 13.86 -0.22 -2.16
CA MET A 251 14.99 -0.70 -1.41
C MET A 251 15.94 0.45 -1.05
N ALA A 252 16.29 1.29 -2.02
CA ALA A 252 17.17 2.43 -1.81
C ALA A 252 16.58 3.44 -0.81
N MET A 253 15.29 3.78 -0.96
CA MET A 253 14.60 4.68 -0.04
C MET A 253 14.46 4.07 1.35
N GLY A 254 14.17 2.77 1.47
CA GLY A 254 14.07 2.07 2.75
C GLY A 254 15.39 2.08 3.52
N VAL A 255 16.49 1.78 2.83
CA VAL A 255 17.85 1.86 3.43
C VAL A 255 18.16 3.30 3.82
N HIS A 256 17.91 4.27 2.95
CA HIS A 256 18.17 5.69 3.24
C HIS A 256 17.42 6.17 4.49
N ILE A 257 16.13 5.84 4.63
CA ILE A 257 15.31 6.26 5.78
C ILE A 257 15.76 5.62 7.10
N ILE A 258 16.28 4.39 7.08
CA ILE A 258 16.78 3.74 8.30
C ILE A 258 18.08 4.39 8.80
N TRP A 259 18.91 4.89 7.88
CA TRP A 259 20.20 5.48 8.21
C TRP A 259 20.12 6.99 8.52
N PHE A 260 19.00 7.62 8.20
CA PHE A 260 18.75 9.03 8.47
C PHE A 260 18.06 9.23 9.80
#